data_ef75dfc30632f9b02547e9a462248cba
#
_entry.id   ef75dfc30632f9b02547e9a462248cba
#
_cell.length_a   1.000
_cell.length_b   1.000
_cell.length_c   1.000
_cell.angle_alpha   90.00
_cell.angle_beta   90.00
_cell.angle_gamma   90.00
#
_symmetry.space_group_name_H-M   'P 1'
#
loop_
_entity.id
_entity.type
_entity.pdbx_description
1 polymer ?
#
loop_
_entity_poly.entity_id
_entity_poly.type
_entity_poly.pdbx_seq_one_letter_code
_entity_poly.pdbx_strand_id
1 'polypeptide(L)'
;MSTRTAERKRSRFFRKQDKIISRELSKRRASSYVDYTLVLLLILLMGFGFLMLYSTSSYSSYMTYGHSFHYLIRQGSFAILGLAAMLALARMDYRKLCGLRWPIYILAWGGTLLLLVFGRSANGSTRWLRLGPVSVQPSEIAKTAVIILTAGLISLHPRLVNQWKGLVLFSLAQLALAAPILKENMSTSIIVVGIVFFMLLIASRERRAFFYAGLIGLGLGTAGVVFGGAYRLARIRVWLHPELDASDKGYQTMQALYAIGSGGLFGKGL
;
A
#
# COMPACT_ATOMS: atom_id res chain seq x y z
N MET A 1 -7.41 -17.35 57.56
CA MET A 1 -7.13 -15.92 57.17
C MET A 1 -5.78 -15.72 56.47
N SER A 2 -4.93 -16.74 56.37
CA SER A 2 -3.56 -16.66 55.85
C SER A 2 -3.39 -16.76 54.32
N THR A 3 -4.21 -17.49 53.62
CA THR A 3 -4.04 -17.79 52.18
C THR A 3 -4.31 -16.60 51.24
N ARG A 4 -5.34 -15.79 51.51
CA ARG A 4 -5.67 -14.60 50.69
C ARG A 4 -4.59 -13.51 50.73
N THR A 5 -3.88 -13.40 51.86
CA THR A 5 -2.78 -12.41 52.00
C THR A 5 -1.53 -12.83 51.25
N ALA A 6 -1.26 -14.13 51.17
CA ALA A 6 -0.16 -14.71 50.39
C ALA A 6 -0.40 -14.55 48.87
N GLU A 7 -1.62 -14.80 48.39
CA GLU A 7 -2.00 -14.61 46.98
C GLU A 7 -1.92 -13.14 46.55
N ARG A 8 -2.36 -12.19 47.40
CA ARG A 8 -2.23 -10.76 47.13
C ARG A 8 -0.77 -10.31 47.07
N LYS A 9 0.12 -10.82 47.91
CA LYS A 9 1.56 -10.54 47.86
C LYS A 9 2.18 -11.11 46.58
N ARG A 10 1.83 -12.33 46.21
CA ARG A 10 2.30 -12.99 44.98
C ARG A 10 1.88 -12.24 43.71
N SER A 11 0.63 -11.81 43.63
CA SER A 11 0.10 -11.04 42.48
C SER A 11 0.75 -9.63 42.36
N ARG A 12 1.04 -8.95 43.50
CA ARG A 12 1.79 -7.69 43.52
C ARG A 12 3.23 -7.86 43.08
N PHE A 13 3.88 -8.95 43.46
CA PHE A 13 5.25 -9.26 43.05
C PHE A 13 5.34 -9.49 41.54
N PHE A 14 4.45 -10.29 40.94
CA PHE A 14 4.40 -10.51 39.50
C PHE A 14 4.09 -9.23 38.74
N ARG A 15 3.14 -8.42 39.18
CA ARG A 15 2.87 -7.09 38.56
C ARG A 15 4.08 -6.13 38.63
N LYS A 16 4.88 -6.22 39.68
CA LYS A 16 6.10 -5.39 39.80
C LYS A 16 7.20 -5.89 38.85
N GLN A 17 7.36 -7.20 38.73
CA GLN A 17 8.26 -7.83 37.76
C GLN A 17 7.87 -7.49 36.31
N ASP A 18 6.59 -7.63 35.97
CA ASP A 18 6.08 -7.28 34.62
C ASP A 18 6.31 -5.80 34.29
N LYS A 19 6.17 -4.90 35.26
CA LYS A 19 6.48 -3.47 35.08
C LYS A 19 7.98 -3.21 34.90
N ILE A 20 8.84 -3.94 35.60
CA ILE A 20 10.29 -3.80 35.44
C ILE A 20 10.71 -4.36 34.07
N ILE A 21 10.25 -5.54 33.71
CA ILE A 21 10.51 -6.16 32.41
C ILE A 21 9.99 -5.28 31.26
N SER A 22 8.78 -4.74 31.39
CA SER A 22 8.23 -3.83 30.38
C SER A 22 8.99 -2.52 30.27
N ARG A 23 9.53 -1.98 31.37
CA ARG A 23 10.41 -0.80 31.37
C ARG A 23 11.79 -1.09 30.75
N GLU A 24 12.40 -2.23 31.07
CA GLU A 24 13.66 -2.65 30.47
C GLU A 24 13.52 -2.94 28.97
N LEU A 25 12.43 -3.61 28.57
CA LEU A 25 12.08 -3.84 27.16
C LEU A 25 11.80 -2.52 26.44
N SER A 26 11.17 -1.55 27.10
CA SER A 26 10.92 -0.23 26.49
C SER A 26 12.23 0.59 26.37
N LYS A 27 13.16 0.49 27.33
CA LYS A 27 14.47 1.12 27.24
C LYS A 27 15.35 0.50 26.13
N ARG A 28 15.35 -0.82 25.98
CA ARG A 28 16.04 -1.50 24.86
C ARG A 28 15.45 -1.17 23.50
N ARG A 29 14.15 -0.87 23.41
CA ARG A 29 13.47 -0.42 22.18
C ARG A 29 13.67 1.05 21.86
N ALA A 30 14.15 1.87 22.78
CA ALA A 30 14.47 3.28 22.55
C ALA A 30 15.83 3.50 21.83
N SER A 31 16.62 2.47 21.62
CA SER A 31 17.75 2.51 20.69
C SER A 31 17.14 2.44 19.28
N SER A 32 17.00 3.59 18.62
CA SER A 32 16.62 3.66 17.21
C SER A 32 17.75 3.08 16.36
N TYR A 33 17.72 1.76 16.18
CA TYR A 33 18.60 1.10 15.21
C TYR A 33 18.13 1.47 13.81
N VAL A 34 18.86 2.34 13.17
CA VAL A 34 18.73 2.57 11.73
C VAL A 34 19.48 1.44 11.04
N ASP A 35 18.79 0.65 10.26
CA ASP A 35 19.42 -0.34 9.39
C ASP A 35 20.08 0.37 8.20
N TYR A 36 21.39 0.63 8.35
CA TYR A 36 22.18 1.32 7.32
C TYR A 36 22.23 0.52 6.01
N THR A 37 22.13 -0.81 6.05
CA THR A 37 22.09 -1.66 4.87
C THR A 37 20.84 -1.38 4.05
N LEU A 38 19.70 -1.32 4.72
CA LEU A 38 18.41 -0.96 4.08
C LEU A 38 18.46 0.45 3.47
N VAL A 39 19.02 1.42 4.18
CA VAL A 39 19.17 2.80 3.69
C VAL A 39 20.11 2.85 2.48
N LEU A 40 21.23 2.15 2.52
CA LEU A 40 22.18 2.07 1.40
C LEU A 40 21.52 1.45 0.16
N LEU A 41 20.84 0.31 0.31
CA LEU A 41 20.13 -0.33 -0.78
C LEU A 41 19.05 0.57 -1.38
N LEU A 42 18.33 1.30 -0.56
CA LEU A 42 17.34 2.29 -1.01
C LEU A 42 18.00 3.39 -1.85
N ILE A 43 19.11 3.96 -1.38
CA ILE A 43 19.84 5.01 -2.09
C ILE A 43 20.38 4.49 -3.42
N LEU A 44 20.94 3.29 -3.45
CA LEU A 44 21.42 2.66 -4.69
C LEU A 44 20.28 2.43 -5.68
N LEU A 45 19.14 1.92 -5.21
CA LEU A 45 17.97 1.71 -6.05
C LEU A 45 17.41 3.03 -6.60
N MET A 46 17.37 4.07 -5.77
CA MET A 46 16.95 5.41 -6.19
C MET A 46 17.91 6.01 -7.22
N GLY A 47 19.23 5.87 -7.00
CA GLY A 47 20.26 6.33 -7.93
C GLY A 47 20.12 5.65 -9.29
N PHE A 48 19.95 4.33 -9.30
CA PHE A 48 19.68 3.59 -10.54
C PHE A 48 18.37 4.05 -11.20
N GLY A 49 17.31 4.26 -10.42
CA GLY A 49 16.05 4.80 -10.92
C GLY A 49 16.19 6.17 -11.56
N PHE A 50 17.03 7.05 -11.02
CA PHE A 50 17.31 8.36 -11.63
C PHE A 50 18.10 8.27 -12.94
N LEU A 51 19.06 7.36 -13.03
CA LEU A 51 19.78 7.08 -14.28
C LEU A 51 18.82 6.61 -15.37
N MET A 52 17.96 5.64 -15.05
CA MET A 52 16.95 5.12 -15.97
C MET A 52 15.94 6.20 -16.36
N LEU A 53 15.49 7.01 -15.41
CA LEU A 53 14.56 8.11 -15.68
C LEU A 53 15.17 9.13 -16.64
N TYR A 54 16.43 9.51 -16.43
CA TYR A 54 17.13 10.43 -17.32
C TYR A 54 17.26 9.84 -18.72
N SER A 55 17.74 8.61 -18.84
CA SER A 55 17.91 7.91 -20.12
C SER A 55 16.60 7.85 -20.92
N THR A 56 15.51 7.47 -20.28
CA THR A 56 14.23 7.24 -20.98
C THR A 56 13.43 8.51 -21.24
N SER A 57 13.60 9.57 -20.44
CA SER A 57 12.75 10.76 -20.49
C SER A 57 13.44 12.02 -21.00
N SER A 58 14.75 12.00 -21.21
CA SER A 58 15.53 13.19 -21.61
C SER A 58 15.03 13.83 -22.92
N TYR A 59 14.78 13.02 -23.94
CA TYR A 59 14.26 13.48 -25.23
C TYR A 59 12.85 14.07 -25.11
N SER A 60 11.94 13.34 -24.46
CA SER A 60 10.56 13.81 -24.24
C SER A 60 10.51 15.08 -23.39
N SER A 61 11.39 15.18 -22.40
CA SER A 61 11.55 16.37 -21.56
C SER A 61 12.00 17.57 -22.36
N TYR A 62 13.01 17.38 -23.21
CA TYR A 62 13.53 18.45 -24.08
C TYR A 62 12.46 18.97 -25.04
N MET A 63 11.73 18.08 -25.69
CA MET A 63 10.66 18.46 -26.64
C MET A 63 9.51 19.20 -25.97
N THR A 64 9.18 18.86 -24.70
CA THR A 64 8.01 19.44 -24.02
C THR A 64 8.35 20.70 -23.22
N TYR A 65 9.53 20.76 -22.60
CA TYR A 65 9.92 21.79 -21.62
C TYR A 65 11.17 22.58 -22.02
N GLY A 66 11.80 22.26 -23.17
CA GLY A 66 13.00 22.93 -23.64
C GLY A 66 14.31 22.53 -22.93
N HIS A 67 14.27 21.61 -21.97
CA HIS A 67 15.44 21.10 -21.26
C HIS A 67 15.27 19.63 -20.80
N SER A 68 16.35 18.85 -20.83
CA SER A 68 16.33 17.41 -20.61
C SER A 68 16.12 17.00 -19.15
N PHE A 69 16.29 17.91 -18.18
CA PHE A 69 16.32 17.59 -16.75
C PHE A 69 14.99 17.79 -16.02
N HIS A 70 13.91 18.22 -16.69
CA HIS A 70 12.65 18.56 -16.01
C HIS A 70 12.11 17.44 -15.14
N TYR A 71 11.98 16.24 -15.71
CA TYR A 71 11.46 15.08 -14.96
C TYR A 71 12.42 14.63 -13.86
N LEU A 72 13.73 14.70 -14.10
CA LEU A 72 14.74 14.35 -13.10
C LEU A 72 14.71 15.29 -11.89
N ILE A 73 14.65 16.61 -12.11
CA ILE A 73 14.56 17.59 -11.02
C ILE A 73 13.28 17.40 -10.23
N ARG A 74 12.15 17.22 -10.90
CA ARG A 74 10.87 16.98 -10.26
C ARG A 74 10.88 15.71 -9.40
N GLN A 75 11.37 14.61 -9.94
CA GLN A 75 11.46 13.34 -9.22
C GLN A 75 12.47 13.41 -8.06
N GLY A 76 13.62 14.06 -8.28
CA GLY A 76 14.64 14.30 -7.26
C GLY A 76 14.10 15.10 -6.06
N SER A 77 13.33 16.15 -6.33
CA SER A 77 12.69 16.95 -5.28
C SER A 77 11.74 16.11 -4.41
N PHE A 78 10.89 15.30 -5.03
CA PHE A 78 10.01 14.40 -4.29
C PHE A 78 10.77 13.29 -3.56
N ALA A 79 11.88 12.81 -4.13
CA ALA A 79 12.71 11.81 -3.49
C ALA A 79 13.38 12.34 -2.22
N ILE A 80 13.89 13.57 -2.25
CA ILE A 80 14.46 14.25 -1.06
C ILE A 80 13.40 14.42 0.03
N LEU A 81 12.20 14.89 -0.35
CA LEU A 81 11.08 15.02 0.58
C LEU A 81 10.66 13.65 1.16
N GLY A 82 10.63 12.62 0.34
CA GLY A 82 10.33 11.25 0.75
C GLY A 82 11.36 10.68 1.73
N LEU A 83 12.66 10.88 1.45
CA LEU A 83 13.74 10.48 2.36
C LEU A 83 13.66 11.22 3.69
N ALA A 84 13.44 12.54 3.67
CA ALA A 84 13.27 13.34 4.88
C ALA A 84 12.07 12.85 5.70
N ALA A 85 10.92 12.59 5.06
CA ALA A 85 9.74 12.03 5.72
C ALA A 85 10.02 10.63 6.29
N MET A 86 10.70 9.77 5.54
CA MET A 86 11.09 8.44 6.00
C MET A 86 11.95 8.51 7.27
N LEU A 87 12.99 9.35 7.28
CA LEU A 87 13.86 9.51 8.43
C LEU A 87 13.14 10.11 9.65
N ALA A 88 12.21 11.05 9.42
CA ALA A 88 11.38 11.63 10.47
C ALA A 88 10.44 10.57 11.08
N LEU A 89 9.77 9.78 10.24
CA LEU A 89 8.88 8.70 10.68
C LEU A 89 9.63 7.56 11.36
N ALA A 90 10.84 7.23 10.91
CA ALA A 90 11.68 6.21 11.53
C ALA A 90 12.07 6.55 12.98
N ARG A 91 12.14 7.84 13.32
CA ARG A 91 12.40 8.31 14.70
C ARG A 91 11.14 8.40 15.56
N MET A 92 9.96 8.32 14.94
CA MET A 92 8.69 8.44 15.64
C MET A 92 8.25 7.09 16.22
N ASP A 93 7.69 7.09 17.43
CA ASP A 93 7.06 5.88 17.98
C ASP A 93 5.80 5.54 17.17
N TYR A 94 5.85 4.40 16.45
CA TYR A 94 4.75 3.91 15.62
C TYR A 94 3.43 3.71 16.40
N ARG A 95 3.50 3.56 17.76
CA ARG A 95 2.31 3.42 18.61
C ARG A 95 1.44 4.68 18.58
N LYS A 96 2.02 5.85 18.31
CA LYS A 96 1.27 7.10 18.13
C LYS A 96 0.33 7.02 16.92
N LEU A 97 0.71 6.27 15.89
CA LEU A 97 -0.14 6.04 14.72
C LEU A 97 -1.44 5.30 15.08
N CYS A 98 -1.41 4.45 16.11
CA CYS A 98 -2.63 3.80 16.60
C CYS A 98 -3.68 4.82 17.09
N GLY A 99 -3.26 5.92 17.70
CA GLY A 99 -4.16 7.03 18.08
C GLY A 99 -4.71 7.80 16.88
N LEU A 100 -3.93 7.88 15.80
CA LEU A 100 -4.29 8.62 14.58
C LEU A 100 -5.03 7.76 13.54
N ARG A 101 -5.33 6.49 13.81
CA ARG A 101 -5.91 5.54 12.86
C ARG A 101 -7.22 6.03 12.23
N TRP A 102 -8.13 6.57 13.03
CA TRP A 102 -9.40 7.07 12.55
C TRP A 102 -9.27 8.38 11.77
N PRO A 103 -8.56 9.42 12.23
CA PRO A 103 -8.29 10.62 11.43
C PRO A 103 -7.66 10.31 10.07
N ILE A 104 -6.64 9.44 10.01
CA ILE A 104 -5.98 9.06 8.76
C ILE A 104 -6.95 8.29 7.84
N TYR A 105 -7.77 7.41 8.40
CA TYR A 105 -8.77 6.67 7.63
C TYR A 105 -9.85 7.59 7.06
N ILE A 106 -10.39 8.51 7.86
CA ILE A 106 -11.41 9.47 7.42
C ILE A 106 -10.85 10.40 6.34
N LEU A 107 -9.60 10.86 6.49
CA LEU A 107 -8.91 11.66 5.48
C LEU A 107 -8.78 10.90 4.16
N ALA A 108 -8.36 9.63 4.20
CA ALA A 108 -8.24 8.79 3.02
C ALA A 108 -9.60 8.53 2.37
N TRP A 109 -10.62 8.26 3.18
CA TRP A 109 -11.98 8.04 2.69
C TRP A 109 -12.57 9.31 2.06
N GLY A 110 -12.42 10.46 2.70
CA GLY A 110 -12.79 11.76 2.14
C GLY A 110 -12.08 12.06 0.83
N GLY A 111 -10.76 11.80 0.75
CA GLY A 111 -9.97 11.95 -0.48
C GLY A 111 -10.46 11.05 -1.62
N THR A 112 -10.84 9.81 -1.33
CA THR A 112 -11.39 8.90 -2.35
C THR A 112 -12.79 9.32 -2.82
N LEU A 113 -13.63 9.88 -1.94
CA LEU A 113 -14.93 10.45 -2.33
C LEU A 113 -14.76 11.72 -3.13
N LEU A 114 -13.86 12.62 -2.75
CA LEU A 114 -13.56 13.84 -3.52
C LEU A 114 -13.10 13.50 -4.95
N LEU A 115 -12.38 12.40 -5.12
CA LEU A 115 -11.98 11.92 -6.43
C LEU A 115 -13.17 11.58 -7.32
N LEU A 116 -14.22 10.98 -6.77
CA LEU A 116 -15.45 10.64 -7.52
C LEU A 116 -16.19 11.88 -8.03
N VAL A 117 -16.09 13.00 -7.29
CA VAL A 117 -16.80 14.25 -7.61
C VAL A 117 -15.95 15.19 -8.46
N PHE A 118 -14.69 15.38 -8.10
CA PHE A 118 -13.77 16.36 -8.68
C PHE A 118 -12.66 15.76 -9.53
N GLY A 119 -12.59 14.43 -9.65
CA GLY A 119 -11.56 13.77 -10.42
C GLY A 119 -11.68 14.08 -11.91
N ARG A 120 -10.57 14.48 -12.53
CA ARG A 120 -10.49 14.62 -13.98
C ARG A 120 -10.05 13.30 -14.60
N SER A 121 -10.80 12.85 -15.60
CA SER A 121 -10.42 11.67 -16.36
C SER A 121 -9.22 11.98 -17.26
N ALA A 122 -8.13 11.24 -17.03
CA ALA A 122 -7.06 11.14 -18.00
C ALA A 122 -7.05 9.68 -18.51
N ASN A 123 -7.12 9.50 -19.82
CA ASN A 123 -7.15 8.17 -20.45
C ASN A 123 -8.31 7.26 -19.96
N GLY A 124 -9.49 7.82 -19.73
CA GLY A 124 -10.70 7.07 -19.35
C GLY A 124 -10.78 6.64 -17.87
N SER A 125 -9.89 7.13 -16.99
CA SER A 125 -9.97 6.89 -15.56
C SER A 125 -9.58 8.11 -14.73
N THR A 126 -10.35 8.39 -13.67
CA THR A 126 -10.15 9.51 -12.74
C THR A 126 -9.31 9.05 -11.56
N ARG A 127 -7.98 9.08 -11.67
CA ARG A 127 -7.09 8.54 -10.60
C ARG A 127 -6.39 9.61 -9.80
N TRP A 128 -6.36 10.85 -10.30
CA TRP A 128 -5.51 11.91 -9.77
C TRP A 128 -6.32 13.15 -9.39
N LEU A 129 -6.11 13.63 -8.18
CA LEU A 129 -6.53 14.96 -7.75
C LEU A 129 -5.40 15.94 -8.02
N ARG A 130 -5.67 16.98 -8.82
CA ARG A 130 -4.72 18.07 -9.04
C ARG A 130 -4.94 19.16 -7.98
N LEU A 131 -3.92 19.38 -7.16
CA LEU A 131 -3.86 20.44 -6.16
C LEU A 131 -2.79 21.44 -6.60
N GLY A 132 -3.15 22.31 -7.53
CA GLY A 132 -2.20 23.23 -8.15
C GLY A 132 -1.14 22.49 -8.99
N PRO A 133 0.18 22.70 -8.74
CA PRO A 133 1.25 22.02 -9.47
C PRO A 133 1.46 20.55 -9.07
N VAL A 134 0.84 20.13 -7.96
CA VAL A 134 1.00 18.77 -7.43
C VAL A 134 -0.23 17.93 -7.75
N SER A 135 -0.01 16.70 -8.20
CA SER A 135 -1.06 15.69 -8.36
C SER A 135 -0.91 14.63 -7.28
N VAL A 136 -1.99 14.38 -6.57
CA VAL A 136 -2.06 13.37 -5.48
C VAL A 136 -3.02 12.29 -5.89
N GLN A 137 -2.64 11.04 -5.64
CA GLN A 137 -3.52 9.89 -5.83
C GLN A 137 -4.08 9.45 -4.47
N PRO A 138 -5.37 9.68 -4.17
CA PRO A 138 -5.94 9.36 -2.85
C PRO A 138 -5.85 7.88 -2.49
N SER A 139 -5.87 7.00 -3.46
CA SER A 139 -5.73 5.56 -3.22
C SER A 139 -4.35 5.12 -2.68
N GLU A 140 -3.30 5.94 -2.87
CA GLU A 140 -1.99 5.69 -2.23
C GLU A 140 -2.08 5.95 -0.71
N ILE A 141 -2.75 7.03 -0.32
CA ILE A 141 -3.03 7.35 1.08
C ILE A 141 -3.94 6.28 1.69
N ALA A 142 -4.93 5.79 0.92
CA ALA A 142 -5.85 4.76 1.35
C ALA A 142 -5.16 3.45 1.74
N LYS A 143 -4.15 3.00 1.00
CA LYS A 143 -3.35 1.80 1.35
C LYS A 143 -2.70 1.93 2.72
N THR A 144 -2.07 3.07 2.99
CA THR A 144 -1.44 3.34 4.29
C THR A 144 -2.48 3.46 5.41
N ALA A 145 -3.60 4.13 5.16
CA ALA A 145 -4.69 4.27 6.11
C ALA A 145 -5.28 2.92 6.53
N VAL A 146 -5.47 2.02 5.57
CA VAL A 146 -5.98 0.65 5.81
C VAL A 146 -5.01 -0.15 6.67
N ILE A 147 -3.71 -0.07 6.42
CA ILE A 147 -2.68 -0.75 7.22
C ILE A 147 -2.74 -0.26 8.67
N ILE A 148 -2.74 1.06 8.88
CA ILE A 148 -2.75 1.66 10.23
C ILE A 148 -4.04 1.32 10.97
N LEU A 149 -5.21 1.44 10.30
CA LEU A 149 -6.48 1.12 10.92
C LEU A 149 -6.58 -0.36 11.28
N THR A 150 -6.25 -1.25 10.36
CA THR A 150 -6.33 -2.71 10.58
C THR A 150 -5.37 -3.13 11.69
N ALA A 151 -4.12 -2.68 11.69
CA ALA A 151 -3.16 -2.97 12.76
C ALA A 151 -3.64 -2.44 14.12
N GLY A 152 -4.21 -1.23 14.16
CA GLY A 152 -4.78 -0.64 15.36
C GLY A 152 -5.98 -1.44 15.90
N LEU A 153 -6.89 -1.88 15.03
CA LEU A 153 -8.05 -2.70 15.41
C LEU A 153 -7.63 -4.07 15.95
N ILE A 154 -6.67 -4.73 15.29
CA ILE A 154 -6.10 -6.02 15.75
C ILE A 154 -5.48 -5.86 17.14
N SER A 155 -4.69 -4.80 17.35
CA SER A 155 -4.00 -4.55 18.61
C SER A 155 -4.96 -4.26 19.77
N LEU A 156 -6.04 -3.51 19.51
CA LEU A 156 -7.01 -3.12 20.54
C LEU A 156 -8.03 -4.21 20.85
N HIS A 157 -8.36 -5.03 19.87
CA HIS A 157 -9.40 -6.04 19.99
C HIS A 157 -8.93 -7.45 19.59
N PRO A 158 -7.87 -8.00 20.24
CA PRO A 158 -7.26 -9.28 19.87
C PRO A 158 -8.22 -10.48 20.00
N ARG A 159 -9.29 -10.34 20.82
CA ARG A 159 -10.31 -11.39 20.97
C ARG A 159 -11.28 -11.40 19.78
N LEU A 160 -11.63 -10.23 19.24
CA LEU A 160 -12.57 -10.11 18.10
C LEU A 160 -11.95 -10.65 16.82
N VAL A 161 -10.64 -10.53 16.63
CA VAL A 161 -9.92 -11.07 15.45
C VAL A 161 -10.08 -12.60 15.34
N ASN A 162 -10.29 -13.29 16.48
CA ASN A 162 -10.50 -14.74 16.52
C ASN A 162 -11.99 -15.13 16.50
N GLN A 163 -12.88 -14.21 16.16
CA GLN A 163 -14.32 -14.43 16.05
C GLN A 163 -14.79 -14.04 14.66
N TRP A 164 -15.66 -14.86 14.05
CA TRP A 164 -16.23 -14.56 12.74
C TRP A 164 -16.87 -13.16 12.65
N LYS A 165 -17.65 -12.78 13.66
CA LYS A 165 -18.28 -11.46 13.72
C LYS A 165 -17.27 -10.31 13.69
N GLY A 166 -16.16 -10.47 14.41
CA GLY A 166 -15.09 -9.47 14.43
C GLY A 166 -14.36 -9.35 13.10
N LEU A 167 -14.07 -10.49 12.44
CA LEU A 167 -13.46 -10.51 11.11
C LEU A 167 -14.34 -9.78 10.08
N VAL A 168 -15.65 -10.08 10.08
CA VAL A 168 -16.60 -9.40 9.20
C VAL A 168 -16.64 -7.89 9.48
N LEU A 169 -16.75 -7.49 10.76
CA LEU A 169 -16.80 -6.07 11.14
C LEU A 169 -15.54 -5.31 10.69
N PHE A 170 -14.34 -5.90 10.89
CA PHE A 170 -13.08 -5.29 10.48
C PHE A 170 -12.98 -5.20 8.95
N SER A 171 -13.43 -6.24 8.25
CA SER A 171 -13.45 -6.25 6.78
C SER A 171 -14.43 -5.23 6.21
N LEU A 172 -15.63 -5.08 6.78
CA LEU A 172 -16.63 -4.11 6.31
C LEU A 172 -16.11 -2.67 6.35
N ALA A 173 -15.43 -2.27 7.44
CA ALA A 173 -14.83 -0.94 7.51
C ALA A 173 -13.84 -0.69 6.36
N GLN A 174 -13.07 -1.71 5.99
CA GLN A 174 -12.06 -1.59 4.94
C GLN A 174 -12.68 -1.67 3.53
N LEU A 175 -13.70 -2.52 3.35
CA LEU A 175 -14.45 -2.61 2.10
C LEU A 175 -15.16 -1.30 1.77
N ALA A 176 -15.63 -0.55 2.77
CA ALA A 176 -16.21 0.78 2.58
C ALA A 176 -15.23 1.76 1.93
N LEU A 177 -13.92 1.64 2.23
CA LEU A 177 -12.87 2.44 1.57
C LEU A 177 -12.51 1.89 0.18
N ALA A 178 -12.51 0.56 0.02
CA ALA A 178 -12.14 -0.09 -1.24
C ALA A 178 -13.22 0.11 -2.34
N ALA A 179 -14.49 0.25 -1.95
CA ALA A 179 -15.61 0.36 -2.89
C ALA A 179 -15.53 1.58 -3.85
N PRO A 180 -15.31 2.82 -3.38
CA PRO A 180 -15.12 3.95 -4.29
C PRO A 180 -13.86 3.79 -5.16
N ILE A 181 -12.78 3.19 -4.64
CA ILE A 181 -11.56 2.93 -5.40
C ILE A 181 -11.81 1.91 -6.52
N LEU A 182 -12.68 0.91 -6.31
CA LEU A 182 -13.00 -0.13 -7.29
C LEU A 182 -13.55 0.45 -8.60
N LYS A 183 -14.33 1.52 -8.50
CA LYS A 183 -14.91 2.19 -9.67
C LYS A 183 -13.82 2.79 -10.57
N GLU A 184 -12.79 3.39 -9.96
CA GLU A 184 -11.76 4.14 -10.68
C GLU A 184 -10.50 3.29 -10.97
N ASN A 185 -10.15 2.38 -10.06
CA ASN A 185 -8.94 1.56 -10.16
C ASN A 185 -9.13 0.20 -9.51
N MET A 186 -9.59 -0.75 -10.29
CA MET A 186 -9.80 -2.13 -9.83
C MET A 186 -8.54 -2.77 -9.23
N SER A 187 -7.37 -2.56 -9.86
CA SER A 187 -6.12 -3.15 -9.38
C SER A 187 -5.75 -2.65 -7.98
N THR A 188 -5.88 -1.35 -7.74
CA THR A 188 -5.60 -0.78 -6.40
C THR A 188 -6.62 -1.23 -5.37
N SER A 189 -7.90 -1.36 -5.75
CA SER A 189 -8.93 -1.89 -4.85
C SER A 189 -8.62 -3.34 -4.44
N ILE A 190 -8.19 -4.18 -5.38
CA ILE A 190 -7.76 -5.57 -5.09
C ILE A 190 -6.57 -5.57 -4.13
N ILE A 191 -5.60 -4.68 -4.32
CA ILE A 191 -4.45 -4.55 -3.41
C ILE A 191 -4.91 -4.16 -2.00
N VAL A 192 -5.81 -3.18 -1.86
CA VAL A 192 -6.36 -2.76 -0.56
C VAL A 192 -7.07 -3.92 0.14
N VAL A 193 -7.93 -4.63 -0.56
CA VAL A 193 -8.62 -5.83 -0.03
C VAL A 193 -7.62 -6.92 0.34
N GLY A 194 -6.62 -7.15 -0.51
CA GLY A 194 -5.54 -8.12 -0.26
C GLY A 194 -4.73 -7.81 0.99
N ILE A 195 -4.37 -6.53 1.21
CA ILE A 195 -3.66 -6.10 2.43
C ILE A 195 -4.49 -6.47 3.67
N VAL A 196 -5.78 -6.13 3.69
CA VAL A 196 -6.67 -6.47 4.82
C VAL A 196 -6.76 -7.97 5.02
N PHE A 197 -6.98 -8.71 3.94
CA PHE A 197 -7.09 -10.16 3.97
C PHE A 197 -5.84 -10.80 4.59
N PHE A 198 -4.64 -10.44 4.13
CA PHE A 198 -3.40 -11.00 4.67
C PHE A 198 -3.10 -10.55 6.09
N MET A 199 -3.38 -9.29 6.45
CA MET A 199 -3.20 -8.82 7.83
C MET A 199 -4.10 -9.58 8.81
N LEU A 200 -5.37 -9.77 8.47
CA LEU A 200 -6.32 -10.51 9.29
C LEU A 200 -6.00 -12.02 9.31
N LEU A 201 -5.57 -12.60 8.17
CA LEU A 201 -5.16 -14.00 8.08
C LEU A 201 -3.98 -14.32 9.01
N ILE A 202 -2.98 -13.44 9.07
CA ILE A 202 -1.82 -13.61 9.94
C ILE A 202 -2.21 -13.45 11.43
N ALA A 203 -3.10 -12.50 11.72
CA ALA A 203 -3.51 -12.17 13.09
C ALA A 203 -4.52 -13.16 13.68
N SER A 204 -5.32 -13.84 12.86
CA SER A 204 -6.41 -14.72 13.30
C SER A 204 -5.98 -16.19 13.33
N ARG A 205 -6.64 -16.95 14.21
CA ARG A 205 -6.55 -18.42 14.26
C ARG A 205 -7.61 -19.12 13.40
N GLU A 206 -8.62 -18.38 12.94
CA GLU A 206 -9.77 -18.89 12.18
C GLU A 206 -9.46 -19.12 10.70
N ARG A 207 -8.58 -20.07 10.40
CA ARG A 207 -8.11 -20.37 9.02
C ARG A 207 -9.24 -20.70 8.04
N ARG A 208 -10.32 -21.36 8.52
CA ARG A 208 -11.45 -21.75 7.68
C ARG A 208 -12.18 -20.54 7.10
N ALA A 209 -12.33 -19.47 7.89
CA ALA A 209 -12.95 -18.22 7.44
C ALA A 209 -12.24 -17.63 6.21
N PHE A 210 -10.90 -17.65 6.23
CA PHE A 210 -10.08 -17.10 5.14
C PHE A 210 -10.09 -18.01 3.90
N PHE A 211 -10.18 -19.31 4.07
CA PHE A 211 -10.34 -20.21 2.94
C PHE A 211 -11.65 -19.92 2.18
N TYR A 212 -12.78 -19.82 2.90
CA TYR A 212 -14.06 -19.46 2.27
C TYR A 212 -14.05 -18.03 1.70
N ALA A 213 -13.48 -17.06 2.42
CA ALA A 213 -13.34 -15.70 1.91
C ALA A 213 -12.49 -15.65 0.64
N GLY A 214 -11.42 -16.44 0.56
CA GLY A 214 -10.58 -16.57 -0.64
C GLY A 214 -11.35 -17.17 -1.83
N LEU A 215 -12.13 -18.24 -1.59
CA LEU A 215 -12.99 -18.84 -2.62
C LEU A 215 -14.05 -17.87 -3.14
N ILE A 216 -14.72 -17.15 -2.22
CA ILE A 216 -15.71 -16.12 -2.58
C ILE A 216 -15.04 -14.99 -3.36
N GLY A 217 -13.87 -14.51 -2.89
CA GLY A 217 -13.10 -13.46 -3.57
C GLY A 217 -12.67 -13.87 -4.98
N LEU A 218 -12.22 -15.12 -5.14
CA LEU A 218 -11.87 -15.68 -6.46
C LEU A 218 -13.12 -15.76 -7.37
N GLY A 219 -14.23 -16.28 -6.84
CA GLY A 219 -15.50 -16.36 -7.58
C GLY A 219 -16.04 -15.00 -8.00
N LEU A 220 -16.06 -14.02 -7.10
CA LEU A 220 -16.45 -12.64 -7.41
C LEU A 220 -15.47 -11.96 -8.39
N GLY A 221 -14.19 -12.23 -8.26
CA GLY A 221 -13.17 -11.73 -9.19
C GLY A 221 -13.36 -12.25 -10.60
N THR A 222 -13.54 -13.56 -10.74
CA THR A 222 -13.81 -14.20 -12.05
C THR A 222 -15.14 -13.75 -12.63
N ALA A 223 -16.21 -13.69 -11.84
CA ALA A 223 -17.49 -13.15 -12.25
C ALA A 223 -17.38 -11.68 -12.69
N GLY A 224 -16.64 -10.85 -11.93
CA GLY A 224 -16.38 -9.46 -12.28
C GLY A 224 -15.61 -9.27 -13.58
N VAL A 225 -14.79 -10.22 -13.96
CA VAL A 225 -14.11 -10.24 -15.27
C VAL A 225 -15.08 -10.66 -16.38
N VAL A 226 -15.79 -11.77 -16.18
CA VAL A 226 -16.70 -12.34 -17.21
C VAL A 226 -17.89 -11.44 -17.47
N PHE A 227 -18.54 -10.94 -16.42
CA PHE A 227 -19.74 -10.09 -16.50
C PHE A 227 -19.44 -8.59 -16.50
N GLY A 228 -18.19 -8.20 -16.29
CA GLY A 228 -17.77 -6.79 -16.15
C GLY A 228 -17.68 -5.99 -17.45
N GLY A 229 -18.19 -6.53 -18.54
CA GLY A 229 -18.34 -5.86 -19.83
C GLY A 229 -17.17 -6.11 -20.82
N ALA A 230 -17.43 -5.77 -22.07
CA ALA A 230 -16.53 -5.99 -23.21
C ALA A 230 -15.14 -5.39 -23.03
N TYR A 231 -15.03 -4.27 -22.30
CA TYR A 231 -13.75 -3.59 -22.01
C TYR A 231 -12.77 -4.46 -21.22
N ARG A 232 -13.24 -5.22 -20.20
CA ARG A 232 -12.39 -6.08 -19.38
C ARG A 232 -11.94 -7.32 -20.15
N LEU A 233 -12.83 -7.92 -20.91
CA LEU A 233 -12.50 -9.04 -21.80
C LEU A 233 -11.53 -8.61 -22.90
N ALA A 234 -11.70 -7.42 -23.48
CA ALA A 234 -10.77 -6.87 -24.45
C ALA A 234 -9.36 -6.70 -23.86
N ARG A 235 -9.23 -6.26 -22.60
CA ARG A 235 -7.91 -6.17 -21.92
C ARG A 235 -7.25 -7.53 -21.75
N ILE A 236 -8.00 -8.57 -21.39
CA ILE A 236 -7.44 -9.93 -21.28
C ILE A 236 -7.03 -10.43 -22.65
N ARG A 237 -7.85 -10.21 -23.69
CA ARG A 237 -7.50 -10.60 -25.06
C ARG A 237 -6.22 -9.91 -25.53
N VAL A 238 -6.08 -8.60 -25.32
CA VAL A 238 -4.88 -7.84 -25.67
C VAL A 238 -3.67 -8.27 -24.80
N TRP A 239 -3.88 -8.70 -23.57
CA TRP A 239 -2.79 -9.24 -22.74
C TRP A 239 -2.28 -10.60 -23.26
N LEU A 240 -3.18 -11.46 -23.70
CA LEU A 240 -2.82 -12.77 -24.31
C LEU A 240 -2.25 -12.62 -25.73
N HIS A 241 -2.81 -11.67 -26.49
CA HIS A 241 -2.48 -11.41 -27.89
C HIS A 241 -2.25 -9.91 -28.10
N PRO A 242 -1.12 -9.35 -27.62
CA PRO A 242 -0.82 -7.92 -27.70
C PRO A 242 -0.65 -7.42 -29.16
N GLU A 243 -0.35 -8.31 -30.07
CA GLU A 243 -0.26 -8.06 -31.51
C GLU A 243 -1.57 -7.58 -32.15
N LEU A 244 -2.73 -7.94 -31.55
CA LEU A 244 -4.06 -7.56 -32.09
C LEU A 244 -4.34 -6.05 -31.95
N ASP A 245 -3.63 -5.36 -31.05
CA ASP A 245 -3.80 -3.93 -30.80
C ASP A 245 -2.44 -3.27 -30.45
N ALA A 246 -1.48 -3.51 -31.33
CA ALA A 246 -0.08 -3.13 -31.11
C ALA A 246 0.14 -1.61 -31.02
N SER A 247 -0.77 -0.79 -31.56
CA SER A 247 -0.66 0.69 -31.62
C SER A 247 -1.30 1.41 -30.46
N ASP A 248 -2.20 0.76 -29.69
CA ASP A 248 -2.95 1.38 -28.57
C ASP A 248 -2.75 0.56 -27.28
N LYS A 249 -3.65 -0.33 -26.96
CA LYS A 249 -3.66 -1.04 -25.66
C LYS A 249 -2.55 -2.08 -25.52
N GLY A 250 -2.12 -2.69 -26.62
CA GLY A 250 -1.01 -3.64 -26.69
C GLY A 250 0.36 -2.99 -26.77
N TYR A 251 0.46 -1.69 -27.06
CA TYR A 251 1.72 -1.00 -27.32
C TYR A 251 2.75 -1.18 -26.22
N GLN A 252 2.38 -0.96 -24.95
CA GLN A 252 3.31 -1.14 -23.84
C GLN A 252 3.85 -2.57 -23.72
N THR A 253 2.98 -3.56 -23.91
CA THR A 253 3.36 -4.97 -23.86
C THR A 253 4.28 -5.34 -25.01
N MET A 254 3.97 -4.88 -26.22
CA MET A 254 4.80 -5.12 -27.41
C MET A 254 6.19 -4.49 -27.27
N GLN A 255 6.27 -3.24 -26.79
CA GLN A 255 7.56 -2.58 -26.57
C GLN A 255 8.39 -3.29 -25.48
N ALA A 256 7.74 -3.78 -24.40
CA ALA A 256 8.40 -4.56 -23.38
C ALA A 256 8.94 -5.89 -23.94
N LEU A 257 8.16 -6.59 -24.77
CA LEU A 257 8.61 -7.83 -25.43
C LEU A 257 9.77 -7.57 -26.39
N TYR A 258 9.73 -6.48 -27.17
CA TYR A 258 10.85 -6.08 -28.04
C TYR A 258 12.10 -5.75 -27.24
N ALA A 259 11.97 -5.01 -26.13
CA ALA A 259 13.10 -4.67 -25.28
C ALA A 259 13.75 -5.93 -24.66
N ILE A 260 12.93 -6.85 -24.13
CA ILE A 260 13.41 -8.11 -23.56
C ILE A 260 14.03 -9.00 -24.65
N GLY A 261 13.33 -9.20 -25.77
CA GLY A 261 13.79 -10.07 -26.86
C GLY A 261 15.06 -9.57 -27.52
N SER A 262 15.20 -8.25 -27.67
CA SER A 262 16.39 -7.63 -28.25
C SER A 262 17.56 -7.49 -27.28
N GLY A 263 17.30 -7.48 -25.96
CA GLY A 263 18.31 -7.21 -24.93
C GLY A 263 19.22 -8.39 -24.62
N GLY A 264 18.80 -9.64 -24.90
CA GLY A 264 19.54 -10.83 -24.48
C GLY A 264 19.71 -10.89 -22.95
N LEU A 265 20.73 -11.64 -22.49
CA LEU A 265 20.98 -11.84 -21.05
C LEU A 265 21.58 -10.58 -20.36
N PHE A 266 22.34 -9.76 -21.06
CA PHE A 266 23.08 -8.63 -20.50
C PHE A 266 22.47 -7.26 -20.85
N GLY A 267 21.42 -7.22 -21.66
CA GLY A 267 20.81 -5.99 -22.13
C GLY A 267 21.63 -5.30 -23.23
N LYS A 268 21.17 -4.14 -23.68
CA LYS A 268 21.84 -3.29 -24.67
C LYS A 268 22.56 -2.07 -24.09
N GLY A 269 22.63 -1.97 -22.78
CA GLY A 269 23.12 -0.79 -22.06
C GLY A 269 22.02 0.24 -21.81
N LEU A 270 22.45 1.40 -21.23
CA LEU A 270 21.59 2.52 -20.85
C LEU A 270 21.49 3.55 -21.98
#